data_930885c14fefa3be1f946b7bd55f66b5
#
_entry.id   930885c14fefa3be1f946b7bd55f66b5
#
_cell.length_a   1.000
_cell.length_b   1.000
_cell.length_c   1.000
_cell.angle_alpha   90.00
_cell.angle_beta   90.00
_cell.angle_gamma   90.00
#
_symmetry.space_group_name_H-M   'P 1'
#
loop_
_entity.id
_entity.type
_entity.pdbx_description
1 polymer ?
#
loop_
_entity_poly.entity_id
_entity_poly.type
_entity_poly.pdbx_seq_one_letter_code
_entity_poly.pdbx_strand_id
1 'polypeptide(L)'
;VTFVKNPEVKRKEFLSLHNMMWLNIFDSTYAYYYALIRMPEKIPALFKDHMLSTVSFLSPCRPMMEMIENQVFLSQKMYAKVIGRSETLLPFCEKMHYELVSLHVQIQTAAAYAMLGKHHDARQLLQKALGHAMPDGFLIPFVENYTYIKDVLSSINSIASEPFTDRILSLGSVYEQHCLRLSSRNSRPEILNMLNS
;
A
#
# COMPACT_ATOMS: atom_id res chain seq x y z
N VAL A 1 1.73 -18.60 1.52
CA VAL A 1 2.99 -17.86 1.35
C VAL A 1 3.73 -17.98 2.67
N THR A 2 4.80 -18.77 2.69
CA THR A 2 5.65 -18.91 3.88
C THR A 2 6.49 -17.64 3.98
N PHE A 3 6.08 -16.70 4.83
CA PHE A 3 6.92 -15.56 5.17
C PHE A 3 8.26 -16.09 5.72
N VAL A 4 9.36 -15.57 5.20
CA VAL A 4 10.71 -15.93 5.65
C VAL A 4 10.79 -15.65 7.15
N LYS A 5 11.10 -16.66 7.94
CA LYS A 5 11.14 -16.58 9.41
C LYS A 5 12.06 -15.47 9.94
N ASN A 6 13.08 -15.10 9.16
CA ASN A 6 13.97 -13.98 9.49
C ASN A 6 14.31 -13.18 8.21
N PRO A 7 13.63 -12.05 7.96
CA PRO A 7 13.89 -11.20 6.81
C PRO A 7 15.33 -10.70 6.70
N GLU A 8 15.96 -10.40 7.84
CA GLU A 8 17.32 -9.86 7.87
C GLU A 8 18.35 -10.86 7.38
N VAL A 9 18.17 -12.15 7.69
CA VAL A 9 19.06 -13.22 7.20
C VAL A 9 18.98 -13.30 5.67
N LYS A 10 17.75 -13.28 5.12
CA LYS A 10 17.57 -13.36 3.66
C LYS A 10 18.08 -12.12 2.95
N ARG A 11 17.93 -10.96 3.56
CA ARG A 11 18.46 -9.71 3.06
C ARG A 11 19.98 -9.72 2.99
N LYS A 12 20.67 -10.23 4.04
CA LYS A 12 22.13 -10.40 4.07
C LYS A 12 22.61 -11.38 2.98
N GLU A 13 21.86 -12.44 2.72
CA GLU A 13 22.16 -13.39 1.63
C GLU A 13 22.17 -12.69 0.26
N PHE A 14 21.14 -11.89 -0.07
CA PHE A 14 21.11 -11.14 -1.34
C PHE A 14 22.25 -10.12 -1.43
N LEU A 15 22.60 -9.47 -0.33
CA LEU A 15 23.76 -8.56 -0.27
C LEU A 15 25.06 -9.30 -0.54
N SER A 16 25.29 -10.47 0.07
CA SER A 16 26.50 -11.28 -0.11
C SER A 16 26.64 -11.78 -1.56
N LEU A 17 25.53 -12.04 -2.23
CA LEU A 17 25.49 -12.43 -3.63
C LEU A 17 25.59 -11.24 -4.62
N HIS A 18 25.73 -10.00 -4.12
CA HIS A 18 25.72 -8.77 -4.91
C HIS A 18 24.53 -8.66 -5.85
N ASN A 19 23.40 -9.28 -5.49
CA ASN A 19 22.18 -9.31 -6.32
C ASN A 19 21.23 -8.18 -5.92
N MET A 20 21.57 -6.95 -6.32
CA MET A 20 20.82 -5.75 -5.96
C MET A 20 19.39 -5.74 -6.52
N MET A 21 19.16 -6.37 -7.66
CA MET A 21 17.81 -6.46 -8.23
C MET A 21 16.86 -7.27 -7.32
N TRP A 22 17.29 -8.45 -6.91
CA TRP A 22 16.48 -9.27 -5.98
C TRP A 22 16.36 -8.65 -4.59
N LEU A 23 17.42 -7.98 -4.13
CA LEU A 23 17.35 -7.22 -2.89
C LEU A 23 16.28 -6.13 -2.94
N ASN A 24 16.24 -5.34 -4.02
CA ASN A 24 15.26 -4.28 -4.19
C ASN A 24 13.83 -4.82 -4.30
N ILE A 25 13.61 -5.95 -4.99
CA ILE A 25 12.31 -6.63 -5.06
C ILE A 25 11.90 -7.14 -3.68
N PHE A 26 12.84 -7.74 -2.94
CA PHE A 26 12.60 -8.21 -1.58
C PHE A 26 12.24 -7.04 -0.64
N ASP A 27 13.03 -5.97 -0.66
CA ASP A 27 12.80 -4.77 0.13
C ASP A 27 11.46 -4.11 -0.23
N SER A 28 11.02 -4.13 -1.51
CA SER A 28 9.71 -3.61 -1.92
C SER A 28 8.55 -4.40 -1.31
N THR A 29 8.66 -5.72 -1.25
CA THR A 29 7.63 -6.58 -0.64
C THR A 29 7.47 -6.28 0.85
N TYR A 30 8.59 -6.12 1.57
CA TYR A 30 8.55 -5.77 2.99
C TYR A 30 8.13 -4.33 3.23
N ALA A 31 8.50 -3.39 2.35
CA ALA A 31 8.04 -2.02 2.42
C ALA A 31 6.51 -1.95 2.33
N TYR A 32 5.92 -2.65 1.35
CA TYR A 32 4.48 -2.72 1.19
C TYR A 32 3.81 -3.36 2.41
N TYR A 33 4.31 -4.51 2.86
CA TYR A 33 3.77 -5.21 4.03
C TYR A 33 3.79 -4.34 5.29
N TYR A 34 4.94 -3.73 5.63
CA TYR A 34 5.04 -2.90 6.83
C TYR A 34 4.25 -1.60 6.72
N ALA A 35 4.10 -1.05 5.52
CA ALA A 35 3.23 0.11 5.30
C ALA A 35 1.75 -0.24 5.56
N LEU A 36 1.28 -1.41 5.09
CA LEU A 36 -0.09 -1.88 5.31
C LEU A 36 -0.41 -2.13 6.80
N ILE A 37 0.51 -2.72 7.54
CA ILE A 37 0.33 -2.96 8.99
C ILE A 37 0.74 -1.75 9.85
N ARG A 38 1.09 -0.61 9.22
CA ARG A 38 1.43 0.68 9.86
C ARG A 38 2.60 0.59 10.83
N MET A 39 3.67 -0.04 10.40
CA MET A 39 4.95 -0.13 11.09
C MET A 39 6.06 0.58 10.30
N PRO A 40 6.00 1.91 10.13
CA PRO A 40 6.93 2.66 9.28
C PRO A 40 8.38 2.55 9.74
N GLU A 41 8.61 2.27 11.03
CA GLU A 41 9.95 2.06 11.58
C GLU A 41 10.65 0.80 11.04
N LYS A 42 9.87 -0.21 10.58
CA LYS A 42 10.37 -1.47 10.02
C LYS A 42 10.51 -1.47 8.49
N ILE A 43 10.09 -0.40 7.83
CA ILE A 43 10.21 -0.27 6.39
C ILE A 43 11.69 -0.24 6.01
N PRO A 44 12.13 -1.04 4.99
CA PRO A 44 13.50 -1.00 4.49
C PRO A 44 13.94 0.41 4.07
N ALA A 45 15.22 0.75 4.32
CA ALA A 45 15.76 2.10 4.13
C ALA A 45 15.51 2.67 2.72
N LEU A 46 15.62 1.85 1.68
CA LEU A 46 15.35 2.25 0.30
C LEU A 46 13.99 2.98 0.15
N PHE A 47 12.95 2.48 0.79
CA PHE A 47 11.60 3.05 0.74
C PHE A 47 11.34 4.03 1.89
N LYS A 48 11.87 3.75 3.09
CA LYS A 48 11.71 4.58 4.27
C LYS A 48 12.30 5.99 4.07
N ASP A 49 13.48 6.03 3.44
CA ASP A 49 14.24 7.27 3.22
C ASP A 49 14.00 7.86 1.82
N HIS A 50 13.03 7.29 1.08
CA HIS A 50 12.58 7.78 -0.24
C HIS A 50 13.68 7.82 -1.30
N MET A 51 14.56 6.82 -1.29
CA MET A 51 15.69 6.71 -2.22
C MET A 51 15.36 5.96 -3.51
N LEU A 52 14.07 5.78 -3.84
CA LEU A 52 13.64 5.02 -5.02
C LEU A 52 14.21 5.58 -6.34
N SER A 53 14.48 6.90 -6.39
CA SER A 53 15.10 7.56 -7.55
C SER A 53 16.57 7.22 -7.73
N THR A 54 17.26 6.75 -6.69
CA THR A 54 18.71 6.45 -6.72
C THR A 54 19.02 5.06 -7.24
N VAL A 55 18.01 4.21 -7.42
CA VAL A 55 18.16 2.83 -7.87
C VAL A 55 17.51 2.60 -9.23
N SER A 56 18.13 1.73 -10.01
CA SER A 56 17.57 1.30 -11.29
C SER A 56 16.68 0.08 -11.10
N PHE A 57 15.46 0.17 -11.61
CA PHE A 57 14.56 -0.95 -11.80
C PHE A 57 14.35 -1.22 -13.27
N LEU A 58 13.93 -2.43 -13.61
CA LEU A 58 13.41 -2.72 -14.93
C LEU A 58 12.25 -1.76 -15.22
N SER A 59 12.26 -1.10 -16.37
CA SER A 59 11.27 -0.08 -16.73
C SER A 59 9.81 -0.51 -16.50
N PRO A 60 9.40 -1.76 -16.80
CA PRO A 60 8.03 -2.22 -16.53
C PRO A 60 7.68 -2.30 -15.03
N CYS A 61 8.67 -2.43 -14.14
CA CYS A 61 8.44 -2.54 -12.70
C CYS A 61 8.31 -1.17 -12.02
N ARG A 62 8.78 -0.10 -12.65
CA ARG A 62 8.85 1.23 -12.04
C ARG A 62 7.51 1.74 -11.50
N PRO A 63 6.39 1.67 -12.25
CA PRO A 63 5.09 2.14 -11.73
C PRO A 63 4.62 1.37 -10.50
N MET A 64 4.90 0.06 -10.43
CA MET A 64 4.58 -0.75 -9.26
C MET A 64 5.42 -0.32 -8.05
N MET A 65 6.72 -0.03 -8.23
CA MET A 65 7.57 0.45 -7.13
C MET A 65 7.10 1.81 -6.62
N GLU A 66 6.67 2.70 -7.50
CA GLU A 66 6.12 4.01 -7.14
C GLU A 66 4.76 3.88 -6.42
N MET A 67 3.92 2.93 -6.81
CA MET A 67 2.68 2.59 -6.11
C MET A 67 2.97 2.04 -4.69
N ILE A 68 4.00 1.19 -4.53
CA ILE A 68 4.43 0.71 -3.21
C ILE A 68 4.93 1.87 -2.34
N GLU A 69 5.72 2.79 -2.90
CA GLU A 69 6.21 3.96 -2.16
C GLU A 69 5.07 4.91 -1.79
N ASN A 70 3.99 5.00 -2.59
CA ASN A 70 2.78 5.72 -2.18
C ASN A 70 2.15 5.13 -0.92
N GLN A 71 2.14 3.78 -0.79
CA GLN A 71 1.66 3.14 0.43
C GLN A 71 2.54 3.48 1.63
N VAL A 72 3.86 3.57 1.41
CA VAL A 72 4.81 4.04 2.44
C VAL A 72 4.51 5.49 2.82
N PHE A 73 4.31 6.39 1.86
CA PHE A 73 3.92 7.77 2.13
C PHE A 73 2.63 7.88 2.95
N LEU A 74 1.60 7.06 2.64
CA LEU A 74 0.37 7.02 3.44
C LEU A 74 0.67 6.62 4.89
N SER A 75 1.46 5.57 5.11
CA SER A 75 1.83 5.09 6.45
C SER A 75 2.62 6.12 7.26
N GLN A 76 3.39 6.97 6.58
CA GLN A 76 4.18 8.06 7.15
C GLN A 76 3.42 9.40 7.19
N LYS A 77 2.13 9.42 6.82
CA LYS A 77 1.28 10.63 6.76
C LYS A 77 1.76 11.70 5.78
N MET A 78 2.51 11.32 4.76
CA MET A 78 3.04 12.22 3.72
C MET A 78 2.04 12.39 2.56
N TYR A 79 0.79 12.73 2.87
CA TYR A 79 -0.33 12.74 1.95
C TYR A 79 -0.12 13.62 0.71
N ALA A 80 0.51 14.78 0.87
CA ALA A 80 0.80 15.66 -0.26
C ALA A 80 1.74 15.02 -1.30
N LYS A 81 2.67 14.14 -0.87
CA LYS A 81 3.56 13.42 -1.79
C LYS A 81 2.80 12.39 -2.62
N VAL A 82 1.80 11.72 -2.02
CA VAL A 82 0.93 10.78 -2.75
C VAL A 82 0.18 11.51 -3.86
N ILE A 83 -0.42 12.65 -3.54
CA ILE A 83 -1.17 13.47 -4.50
C ILE A 83 -0.26 13.95 -5.63
N GLY A 84 0.88 14.59 -5.30
CA GLY A 84 1.81 15.10 -6.31
C GLY A 84 2.34 14.00 -7.25
N ARG A 85 2.62 12.80 -6.72
CA ARG A 85 3.03 11.66 -7.56
C ARG A 85 1.92 11.18 -8.47
N SER A 86 0.67 11.18 -8.01
CA SER A 86 -0.45 10.72 -8.82
C SER A 86 -0.65 11.52 -10.11
N GLU A 87 -0.26 12.80 -10.13
CA GLU A 87 -0.36 13.68 -11.30
C GLU A 87 0.46 13.18 -12.51
N THR A 88 1.55 12.47 -12.25
CA THR A 88 2.40 11.89 -13.32
C THR A 88 2.17 10.39 -13.48
N LEU A 89 1.94 9.67 -12.39
CA LEU A 89 1.85 8.21 -12.41
C LEU A 89 0.53 7.73 -13.02
N LEU A 90 -0.61 8.38 -12.76
CA LEU A 90 -1.90 7.99 -13.33
C LEU A 90 -1.93 8.13 -14.86
N PRO A 91 -1.55 9.26 -15.48
CA PRO A 91 -1.48 9.36 -16.94
C PRO A 91 -0.52 8.35 -17.56
N PHE A 92 0.59 8.05 -16.88
CA PHE A 92 1.52 7.03 -17.35
C PHE A 92 0.87 5.63 -17.33
N CYS A 93 0.20 5.25 -16.23
CA CYS A 93 -0.50 3.97 -16.13
C CYS A 93 -1.61 3.83 -17.17
N GLU A 94 -2.39 4.88 -17.41
CA GLU A 94 -3.43 4.90 -18.44
C GLU A 94 -2.83 4.66 -19.84
N LYS A 95 -1.74 5.37 -20.20
CA LYS A 95 -1.06 5.21 -21.47
C LYS A 95 -0.47 3.82 -21.68
N MET A 96 0.02 3.21 -20.61
CA MET A 96 0.69 1.90 -20.64
C MET A 96 -0.25 0.74 -20.31
N HIS A 97 -1.53 0.99 -20.09
CA HIS A 97 -2.54 0.00 -19.70
C HIS A 97 -2.18 -0.79 -18.43
N TYR A 98 -1.59 -0.11 -17.43
CA TYR A 98 -1.32 -0.68 -16.11
C TYR A 98 -2.53 -0.54 -15.19
N GLU A 99 -3.63 -1.20 -15.54
CA GLU A 99 -4.95 -1.03 -14.90
C GLU A 99 -4.92 -1.29 -13.40
N LEU A 100 -4.27 -2.37 -12.96
CA LEU A 100 -4.20 -2.69 -11.53
C LEU A 100 -3.39 -1.65 -10.74
N VAL A 101 -2.26 -1.18 -11.28
CA VAL A 101 -1.46 -0.13 -10.65
C VAL A 101 -2.24 1.18 -10.62
N SER A 102 -2.92 1.52 -11.72
CA SER A 102 -3.79 2.70 -11.81
C SER A 102 -4.87 2.69 -10.73
N LEU A 103 -5.55 1.54 -10.55
CA LEU A 103 -6.57 1.37 -9.53
C LEU A 103 -6.02 1.60 -8.11
N HIS A 104 -4.87 0.99 -7.77
CA HIS A 104 -4.21 1.23 -6.49
C HIS A 104 -3.88 2.70 -6.28
N VAL A 105 -3.28 3.36 -7.28
CA VAL A 105 -2.89 4.77 -7.19
C VAL A 105 -4.11 5.68 -7.03
N GLN A 106 -5.22 5.42 -7.73
CA GLN A 106 -6.47 6.17 -7.55
C GLN A 106 -6.99 6.07 -6.11
N ILE A 107 -7.00 4.87 -5.53
CA ILE A 107 -7.46 4.64 -4.16
C ILE A 107 -6.50 5.27 -3.14
N GLN A 108 -5.19 5.13 -3.33
CA GLN A 108 -4.17 5.76 -2.47
C GLN A 108 -4.28 7.30 -2.50
N THR A 109 -4.54 7.87 -3.67
CA THR A 109 -4.74 9.32 -3.83
C THR A 109 -6.04 9.77 -3.15
N ALA A 110 -7.12 9.02 -3.30
CA ALA A 110 -8.36 9.27 -2.59
C ALA A 110 -8.17 9.18 -1.06
N ALA A 111 -7.41 8.20 -0.59
CA ALA A 111 -7.02 8.09 0.82
C ALA A 111 -6.27 9.34 1.31
N ALA A 112 -5.30 9.83 0.52
CA ALA A 112 -4.56 11.04 0.84
C ALA A 112 -5.46 12.29 0.90
N TYR A 113 -6.38 12.45 -0.05
CA TYR A 113 -7.37 13.53 -0.01
C TYR A 113 -8.30 13.43 1.20
N ALA A 114 -8.79 12.24 1.53
CA ALA A 114 -9.65 12.02 2.70
C ALA A 114 -8.92 12.44 3.99
N MET A 115 -7.66 12.06 4.15
CA MET A 115 -6.84 12.39 5.31
C MET A 115 -6.48 13.88 5.42
N LEU A 116 -6.54 14.62 4.31
CA LEU A 116 -6.41 16.09 4.26
C LEU A 116 -7.75 16.84 4.40
N GLY A 117 -8.86 16.12 4.65
CA GLY A 117 -10.20 16.72 4.75
C GLY A 117 -10.82 17.13 3.41
N LYS A 118 -10.19 16.79 2.27
CA LYS A 118 -10.68 17.08 0.92
C LYS A 118 -11.67 15.98 0.48
N HIS A 119 -12.78 15.85 1.21
CA HIS A 119 -13.74 14.75 1.03
C HIS A 119 -14.42 14.73 -0.35
N HIS A 120 -14.59 15.90 -0.99
CA HIS A 120 -15.14 15.98 -2.33
C HIS A 120 -14.23 15.29 -3.36
N ASP A 121 -12.95 15.64 -3.36
CA ASP A 121 -11.94 15.08 -4.28
C ASP A 121 -11.76 13.56 -4.03
N ALA A 122 -11.71 13.17 -2.74
CA ALA A 122 -11.64 11.76 -2.35
C ALA A 122 -12.83 10.96 -2.87
N ARG A 123 -14.06 11.51 -2.76
CA ARG A 123 -15.28 10.88 -3.24
C ARG A 123 -15.29 10.69 -4.75
N GLN A 124 -14.90 11.71 -5.52
CA GLN A 124 -14.84 11.63 -6.99
C GLN A 124 -13.88 10.52 -7.44
N LEU A 125 -12.68 10.45 -6.84
CA LEU A 125 -11.71 9.41 -7.16
C LEU A 125 -12.20 8.01 -6.76
N LEU A 126 -12.82 7.85 -5.60
CA LEU A 126 -13.38 6.56 -5.18
C LEU A 126 -14.51 6.11 -6.07
N GLN A 127 -15.38 7.02 -6.52
CA GLN A 127 -16.46 6.68 -7.48
C GLN A 127 -15.87 6.19 -8.81
N LYS A 128 -14.82 6.86 -9.33
CA LYS A 128 -14.10 6.42 -10.54
C LYS A 128 -13.48 5.03 -10.32
N ALA A 129 -12.79 4.84 -9.20
CA ALA A 129 -12.15 3.57 -8.85
C ALA A 129 -13.16 2.42 -8.69
N LEU A 130 -14.32 2.67 -8.06
CA LEU A 130 -15.41 1.68 -7.95
C LEU A 130 -15.93 1.28 -9.33
N GLY A 131 -16.16 2.24 -10.22
CA GLY A 131 -16.61 1.97 -11.59
C GLY A 131 -15.65 1.07 -12.38
N HIS A 132 -14.33 1.22 -12.16
CA HIS A 132 -13.31 0.39 -12.78
C HIS A 132 -13.22 -1.01 -12.14
N ALA A 133 -13.36 -1.11 -10.83
CA ALA A 133 -13.14 -2.35 -10.08
C ALA A 133 -14.34 -3.31 -10.07
N MET A 134 -15.56 -2.77 -10.13
CA MET A 134 -16.79 -3.56 -9.99
C MET A 134 -16.95 -4.65 -11.05
N PRO A 135 -16.70 -4.41 -12.36
CA PRO A 135 -16.88 -5.43 -13.39
C PRO A 135 -16.04 -6.69 -13.14
N ASP A 136 -14.83 -6.51 -12.60
CA ASP A 136 -13.88 -7.60 -12.36
C ASP A 136 -13.84 -8.06 -10.91
N GLY A 137 -14.60 -7.44 -10.02
CA GLY A 137 -14.69 -7.78 -8.61
C GLY A 137 -13.41 -7.48 -7.81
N PHE A 138 -12.59 -6.50 -8.20
CA PHE A 138 -11.33 -6.13 -7.54
C PHE A 138 -11.56 -5.41 -6.21
N LEU A 139 -11.67 -6.15 -5.12
CA LEU A 139 -11.90 -5.61 -3.76
C LEU A 139 -10.60 -5.24 -3.03
N ILE A 140 -9.51 -5.98 -3.28
CA ILE A 140 -8.28 -5.91 -2.47
C ILE A 140 -7.72 -4.50 -2.31
N PRO A 141 -7.56 -3.67 -3.37
CA PRO A 141 -7.01 -2.32 -3.22
C PRO A 141 -7.80 -1.42 -2.27
N PHE A 142 -9.14 -1.58 -2.24
CA PHE A 142 -10.00 -0.85 -1.29
C PHE A 142 -9.86 -1.37 0.12
N VAL A 143 -9.84 -2.70 0.29
CA VAL A 143 -9.70 -3.37 1.60
C VAL A 143 -8.38 -2.99 2.27
N GLU A 144 -7.28 -2.98 1.53
CA GLU A 144 -5.96 -2.58 2.03
C GLU A 144 -5.90 -1.12 2.50
N ASN A 145 -6.67 -0.24 1.86
CA ASN A 145 -6.75 1.18 2.19
C ASN A 145 -7.98 1.56 3.03
N TYR A 146 -8.76 0.58 3.47
CA TYR A 146 -10.03 0.76 4.19
C TYR A 146 -9.96 1.82 5.30
N THR A 147 -8.94 1.77 6.13
CA THR A 147 -8.76 2.69 7.25
C THR A 147 -8.81 4.17 6.85
N TYR A 148 -8.29 4.49 5.67
CA TYR A 148 -8.19 5.86 5.19
C TYR A 148 -9.47 6.31 4.45
N ILE A 149 -10.22 5.35 3.87
CA ILE A 149 -11.32 5.67 2.94
C ILE A 149 -12.71 5.32 3.47
N LYS A 150 -12.83 4.60 4.58
CA LYS A 150 -14.11 4.06 5.09
C LYS A 150 -15.22 5.09 5.23
N ASP A 151 -14.90 6.27 5.78
CA ASP A 151 -15.88 7.32 6.02
C ASP A 151 -16.39 7.94 4.71
N VAL A 152 -15.46 8.16 3.75
CA VAL A 152 -15.84 8.66 2.42
C VAL A 152 -16.60 7.60 1.65
N LEU A 153 -16.16 6.34 1.71
CA LEU A 153 -16.81 5.21 1.02
C LEU A 153 -18.25 5.02 1.52
N SER A 154 -18.48 5.07 2.84
CA SER A 154 -19.81 4.98 3.44
C SER A 154 -20.73 6.14 3.03
N SER A 155 -20.18 7.26 2.59
CA SER A 155 -20.93 8.43 2.11
C SER A 155 -21.28 8.35 0.63
N ILE A 156 -20.83 7.32 -0.10
CA ILE A 156 -21.14 7.12 -1.53
C ILE A 156 -22.45 6.36 -1.63
N ASN A 157 -23.54 7.10 -1.77
CA ASN A 157 -24.89 6.55 -1.94
C ASN A 157 -25.14 6.31 -3.44
N SER A 158 -24.89 5.08 -3.89
CA SER A 158 -25.25 4.63 -5.23
C SER A 158 -25.86 3.24 -5.16
N ILE A 159 -27.13 3.11 -5.49
CA ILE A 159 -27.85 1.83 -5.48
C ILE A 159 -27.09 0.76 -6.32
N ALA A 160 -26.48 1.18 -7.42
CA ALA A 160 -25.75 0.25 -8.30
C ALA A 160 -24.44 -0.29 -7.68
N SER A 161 -23.81 0.45 -6.78
CA SER A 161 -22.54 0.04 -6.14
C SER A 161 -22.71 -0.48 -4.71
N GLU A 162 -23.92 -0.40 -4.14
CA GLU A 162 -24.18 -0.74 -2.74
C GLU A 162 -23.69 -2.14 -2.33
N PRO A 163 -24.01 -3.23 -3.04
CA PRO A 163 -23.53 -4.57 -2.62
C PRO A 163 -22.00 -4.70 -2.67
N PHE A 164 -21.35 -4.04 -3.62
CA PHE A 164 -19.89 -4.05 -3.76
C PHE A 164 -19.24 -3.24 -2.66
N THR A 165 -19.77 -2.07 -2.35
CA THR A 165 -19.30 -1.18 -1.28
C THR A 165 -19.48 -1.83 0.09
N ASP A 166 -20.63 -2.46 0.36
CA ASP A 166 -20.87 -3.19 1.61
C ASP A 166 -19.89 -4.32 1.82
N ARG A 167 -19.56 -5.02 0.74
CA ARG A 167 -18.56 -6.08 0.77
C ARG A 167 -17.15 -5.54 1.08
N ILE A 168 -16.78 -4.37 0.52
CA ILE A 168 -15.52 -3.69 0.86
C ILE A 168 -15.51 -3.29 2.33
N LEU A 169 -16.59 -2.68 2.84
CA LEU A 169 -16.70 -2.23 4.23
C LEU A 169 -16.60 -3.41 5.20
N SER A 170 -17.29 -4.50 4.92
CA SER A 170 -17.24 -5.72 5.74
C SER A 170 -15.83 -6.34 5.78
N LEU A 171 -15.24 -6.60 4.62
CA LEU A 171 -13.90 -7.19 4.51
C LEU A 171 -12.82 -6.25 5.06
N GLY A 172 -12.95 -4.94 4.82
CA GLY A 172 -12.02 -3.92 5.29
C GLY A 172 -11.98 -3.84 6.82
N SER A 173 -13.12 -3.95 7.48
CA SER A 173 -13.20 -4.00 8.95
C SER A 173 -12.43 -5.20 9.51
N VAL A 174 -12.63 -6.38 8.94
CA VAL A 174 -11.90 -7.59 9.34
C VAL A 174 -10.39 -7.44 9.08
N TYR A 175 -10.03 -6.92 7.91
CA TYR A 175 -8.63 -6.68 7.53
C TYR A 175 -7.93 -5.70 8.49
N GLU A 176 -8.59 -4.59 8.84
CA GLU A 176 -8.06 -3.61 9.80
C GLU A 176 -7.74 -4.25 11.15
N GLN A 177 -8.64 -5.10 11.67
CA GLN A 177 -8.40 -5.84 12.91
C GLN A 177 -7.20 -6.79 12.81
N HIS A 178 -7.04 -7.47 11.67
CA HIS A 178 -5.88 -8.34 11.41
C HIS A 178 -4.58 -7.55 11.38
N CYS A 179 -4.55 -6.38 10.71
CA CYS A 179 -3.39 -5.50 10.69
C CYS A 179 -3.00 -5.04 12.11
N LEU A 180 -3.96 -4.65 12.94
CA LEU A 180 -3.71 -4.24 14.33
C LEU A 180 -3.11 -5.39 15.17
N ARG A 181 -3.61 -6.61 15.00
CA ARG A 181 -3.05 -7.80 15.68
C ARG A 181 -1.62 -8.10 15.22
N LEU A 182 -1.34 -7.99 13.92
CA LEU A 182 0.00 -8.19 13.36
C LEU A 182 0.97 -7.11 13.85
N SER A 183 0.56 -5.85 13.85
CA SER A 183 1.35 -4.74 14.38
C SER A 183 1.70 -4.97 15.86
N SER A 184 0.72 -5.31 16.70
CA SER A 184 0.95 -5.56 18.13
C SER A 184 1.89 -6.75 18.41
N ARG A 185 1.84 -7.80 17.57
CA ARG A 185 2.76 -8.94 17.68
C ARG A 185 4.19 -8.54 17.28
N ASN A 186 4.33 -7.76 16.22
CA ASN A 186 5.64 -7.32 15.73
C ASN A 186 6.27 -6.21 16.59
N SER A 187 5.49 -5.52 17.41
CA SER A 187 5.96 -4.48 18.35
C SER A 187 6.42 -5.03 19.70
N ARG A 188 6.14 -6.31 20.01
CA ARG A 188 6.67 -6.93 21.24
C ARG A 188 8.18 -7.09 21.07
N PRO A 189 9.01 -6.52 21.97
CA PRO A 189 10.44 -6.77 21.94
C PRO A 189 10.70 -8.27 22.11
N GLU A 190 11.78 -8.77 21.51
CA GLU A 190 12.26 -10.16 21.61
C GLU A 190 12.76 -10.48 23.04
N ILE A 191 12.03 -10.06 24.07
CA ILE A 191 12.35 -10.35 25.48
C ILE A 191 12.34 -11.87 25.76
N LEU A 192 11.63 -12.65 24.92
CA LEU A 192 11.58 -14.11 25.07
C LEU A 192 12.87 -14.83 24.66
N ASN A 193 13.74 -14.21 23.87
CA ASN A 193 15.02 -14.83 23.48
C ASN A 193 16.12 -14.60 24.54
N MET A 194 15.93 -13.66 25.48
CA MET A 194 16.87 -13.43 26.58
C MET A 194 16.63 -14.34 27.81
N LEU A 195 15.51 -15.05 27.86
CA LEU A 195 15.19 -15.95 28.97
C LEU A 195 15.56 -17.42 28.68
N ASN A 196 16.00 -17.73 27.46
CA ASN A 196 16.38 -19.08 27.02
C ASN A 196 17.86 -19.18 26.57
N SER A 197 18.68 -18.21 26.90
CA SER A 197 20.14 -18.24 26.82
C SER A 197 20.71 -18.22 28.27
#